data_769079519ba08142de08c03bdf77c274
#
_entry.id   769079519ba08142de08c03bdf77c274
#
_cell.length_a   1.000
_cell.length_b   1.000
_cell.length_c   1.000
_cell.angle_alpha   90.00
_cell.angle_beta   90.00
_cell.angle_gamma   90.00
#
_symmetry.space_group_name_H-M   'P 1'
#
loop_
_entity.id
_entity.type
_entity.pdbx_description
1 polymer ?
#
loop_
_entity_poly.entity_id
_entity_poly.type
_entity_poly.pdbx_seq_one_letter_code
_entity_poly.pdbx_strand_id
1 'polypeptide(L)'
;MNVLALFTIAIKSTRSLWRFGQTVLGIIFRHPITGTSIIPILPDGRIVLIRRSDNGRWGLPGGMVDWGEDIPSTVRRELQEETGLELVQIRRLVGVYSSPTRDPRIHSICIAVEAEVQGKMEVQDTLEVTDIQAFSPDSLPLEPMSHDHYQQLQDYLNGLTIVA
;
A
#
# COMPACT_ATOMS: atom_id res chain seq x y z
N MET A 1 8.45 54.25 -21.60
CA MET A 1 8.25 52.79 -21.50
C MET A 1 6.92 52.47 -22.17
N ASN A 2 6.93 51.70 -23.24
CA ASN A 2 5.78 51.55 -24.16
C ASN A 2 4.70 50.70 -23.52
N VAL A 3 3.44 51.11 -23.53
CA VAL A 3 2.28 50.40 -22.94
C VAL A 3 2.19 48.95 -23.45
N LEU A 4 2.57 48.74 -24.71
CA LEU A 4 2.62 47.41 -25.32
C LEU A 4 3.62 46.45 -24.62
N ALA A 5 4.78 47.00 -24.17
CA ALA A 5 5.79 46.21 -23.47
C ALA A 5 5.33 45.78 -22.07
N LEU A 6 4.60 46.65 -21.37
CA LEU A 6 4.00 46.34 -20.08
C LEU A 6 2.90 45.23 -20.20
N PHE A 7 2.08 45.30 -21.24
CA PHE A 7 1.07 44.29 -21.53
C PHE A 7 1.71 42.92 -21.85
N THR A 8 2.80 42.93 -22.62
CA THR A 8 3.51 41.70 -22.99
C THR A 8 4.17 41.02 -21.77
N ILE A 9 4.74 41.81 -20.86
CA ILE A 9 5.34 41.35 -19.60
C ILE A 9 4.26 40.78 -18.66
N ALA A 10 3.11 41.45 -18.53
CA ALA A 10 2.01 41.01 -17.71
C ALA A 10 1.43 39.65 -18.22
N ILE A 11 1.25 39.50 -19.53
CA ILE A 11 0.75 38.27 -20.13
C ILE A 11 1.78 37.11 -19.97
N LYS A 12 3.06 37.37 -20.09
CA LYS A 12 4.09 36.34 -19.83
C LYS A 12 4.13 35.92 -18.37
N SER A 13 3.98 36.86 -17.45
CA SER A 13 3.94 36.62 -16.01
C SER A 13 2.72 35.77 -15.61
N THR A 14 1.53 36.09 -16.10
CA THR A 14 0.29 35.34 -15.81
C THR A 14 0.33 33.90 -16.37
N ARG A 15 0.86 33.74 -17.57
CA ARG A 15 1.07 32.40 -18.15
C ARG A 15 2.09 31.57 -17.39
N SER A 16 3.15 32.17 -16.90
CA SER A 16 4.16 31.54 -16.08
C SER A 16 3.56 31.08 -14.73
N LEU A 17 2.78 31.95 -14.08
CA LEU A 17 2.11 31.67 -12.83
C LEU A 17 1.06 30.53 -13.00
N TRP A 18 0.30 30.56 -14.09
CA TRP A 18 -0.64 29.51 -14.44
C TRP A 18 0.05 28.16 -14.64
N ARG A 19 1.15 28.12 -15.39
CA ARG A 19 1.96 26.91 -15.61
C ARG A 19 2.55 26.38 -14.31
N PHE A 20 3.05 27.25 -13.46
CA PHE A 20 3.54 26.90 -12.14
C PHE A 20 2.41 26.31 -11.28
N GLY A 21 1.23 26.92 -11.26
CA GLY A 21 0.06 26.40 -10.57
C GLY A 21 -0.36 25.02 -11.09
N GLN A 22 -0.40 24.82 -12.41
CA GLN A 22 -0.68 23.51 -13.01
C GLN A 22 0.38 22.46 -12.66
N THR A 23 1.66 22.85 -12.59
CA THR A 23 2.75 21.95 -12.18
C THR A 23 2.59 21.55 -10.72
N VAL A 24 2.35 22.52 -9.82
CA VAL A 24 2.13 22.26 -8.39
C VAL A 24 0.90 21.35 -8.18
N LEU A 25 -0.22 21.64 -8.84
CA LEU A 25 -1.41 20.77 -8.79
C LEU A 25 -1.12 19.38 -9.35
N GLY A 26 -0.36 19.29 -10.45
CA GLY A 26 0.07 18.01 -11.01
C GLY A 26 0.94 17.21 -10.04
N ILE A 27 1.84 17.87 -9.34
CA ILE A 27 2.67 17.27 -8.30
C ILE A 27 1.78 16.75 -7.15
N ILE A 28 0.83 17.55 -6.67
CA ILE A 28 -0.02 17.17 -5.52
C ILE A 28 -1.02 16.05 -5.88
N PHE A 29 -1.66 16.11 -7.06
CA PHE A 29 -2.78 15.24 -7.43
C PHE A 29 -2.41 14.08 -8.35
N ARG A 30 -1.17 13.96 -8.82
CA ARG A 30 -0.73 12.91 -9.76
C ARG A 30 0.44 12.07 -9.26
N HIS A 31 0.79 12.15 -7.96
CA HIS A 31 1.78 11.26 -7.40
C HIS A 31 1.16 9.92 -7.04
N PRO A 32 1.83 8.81 -7.35
CA PRO A 32 1.45 7.52 -6.79
C PRO A 32 1.51 7.58 -5.27
N ILE A 33 0.52 6.98 -4.62
CA ILE A 33 0.53 6.80 -3.17
C ILE A 33 1.42 5.60 -2.85
N THR A 34 2.30 5.74 -1.87
CA THR A 34 3.11 4.63 -1.39
C THR A 34 2.34 3.88 -0.31
N GLY A 35 2.30 2.56 -0.42
CA GLY A 35 1.69 1.70 0.56
C GLY A 35 2.50 0.44 0.80
N THR A 36 2.09 -0.33 1.79
CA THR A 36 2.66 -1.65 2.12
C THR A 36 1.60 -2.73 1.98
N SER A 37 2.04 -3.95 1.66
CA SER A 37 1.32 -5.19 1.92
C SER A 37 2.22 -6.09 2.74
N ILE A 38 1.66 -6.76 3.71
CA ILE A 38 2.41 -7.56 4.67
C ILE A 38 2.00 -9.02 4.52
N ILE A 39 2.96 -9.92 4.46
CA ILE A 39 2.73 -11.36 4.56
C ILE A 39 3.14 -11.79 5.97
N PRO A 40 2.21 -11.77 6.94
CA PRO A 40 2.52 -12.06 8.32
C PRO A 40 2.62 -13.57 8.53
N ILE A 41 3.76 -14.00 9.06
CA ILE A 41 4.06 -15.41 9.34
C ILE A 41 4.05 -15.63 10.85
N LEU A 42 3.14 -16.46 11.32
CA LEU A 42 3.08 -16.90 12.72
C LEU A 42 4.22 -17.87 13.05
N PRO A 43 4.53 -18.09 14.34
CA PRO A 43 5.57 -19.04 14.75
C PRO A 43 5.35 -20.49 14.28
N ASP A 44 4.12 -20.87 13.98
CA ASP A 44 3.75 -22.18 13.46
C ASP A 44 3.77 -22.26 11.92
N GLY A 45 4.18 -21.19 11.24
CA GLY A 45 4.30 -21.09 9.78
C GLY A 45 3.01 -20.73 9.05
N ARG A 46 1.91 -20.48 9.75
CA ARG A 46 0.67 -20.03 9.11
C ARG A 46 0.77 -18.58 8.69
N ILE A 47 0.09 -18.25 7.61
CA ILE A 47 -0.02 -16.89 7.03
C ILE A 47 -1.33 -16.27 7.50
N VAL A 48 -1.25 -15.04 8.01
CA VAL A 48 -2.44 -14.30 8.45
C VAL A 48 -3.00 -13.44 7.32
N LEU A 49 -4.30 -13.58 7.08
CA LEU A 49 -5.05 -12.74 6.16
C LEU A 49 -6.16 -12.01 6.90
N ILE A 50 -6.53 -10.85 6.39
CA ILE A 50 -7.66 -10.04 6.83
C ILE A 50 -8.80 -10.13 5.84
N ARG A 51 -10.04 -10.00 6.31
CA ARG A 51 -11.21 -9.84 5.46
C ARG A 51 -11.59 -8.37 5.42
N ARG A 52 -11.50 -7.77 4.26
CA ARG A 52 -11.75 -6.34 4.07
C ARG A 52 -13.23 -5.98 4.15
N SER A 53 -13.56 -4.86 4.79
CA SER A 53 -14.93 -4.36 4.89
C SER A 53 -15.44 -3.79 3.55
N ASP A 54 -14.57 -3.20 2.73
CA ASP A 54 -14.94 -2.50 1.49
C ASP A 54 -15.43 -3.44 0.37
N ASN A 55 -14.96 -4.68 0.33
CA ASN A 55 -15.31 -5.64 -0.72
C ASN A 55 -15.59 -7.06 -0.24
N GLY A 56 -15.45 -7.34 1.06
CA GLY A 56 -15.71 -8.63 1.69
C GLY A 56 -14.75 -9.75 1.32
N ARG A 57 -13.62 -9.42 0.67
CA ARG A 57 -12.61 -10.41 0.22
C ARG A 57 -11.47 -10.52 1.20
N TRP A 58 -10.82 -11.68 1.15
CA TRP A 58 -9.55 -11.86 1.85
C TRP A 58 -8.45 -11.03 1.18
N GLY A 59 -7.52 -10.54 1.98
CA GLY A 59 -6.38 -9.76 1.54
C GLY A 59 -5.23 -9.83 2.54
N LEU A 60 -4.11 -9.30 2.13
CA LEU A 60 -2.97 -9.06 2.99
C LEU A 60 -3.24 -7.82 3.85
N PRO A 61 -2.87 -7.81 5.13
CA PRO A 61 -2.86 -6.58 5.91
C PRO A 61 -1.86 -5.58 5.33
N GLY A 62 -2.11 -4.30 5.57
CA GLY A 62 -1.27 -3.23 5.10
C GLY A 62 -2.05 -2.02 4.65
N GLY A 63 -1.38 -0.89 4.53
CA GLY A 63 -1.97 0.38 4.19
C GLY A 63 -0.98 1.40 3.67
N MET A 64 -1.37 2.66 3.72
CA MET A 64 -0.54 3.77 3.23
C MET A 64 0.61 4.06 4.19
N VAL A 65 1.74 4.48 3.61
CA VAL A 65 2.86 5.03 4.37
C VAL A 65 2.52 6.47 4.73
N ASP A 66 2.40 6.76 6.00
CA ASP A 66 2.10 8.09 6.49
C ASP A 66 3.31 9.03 6.40
N TRP A 67 3.03 10.32 6.39
CA TRP A 67 4.09 11.33 6.33
C TRP A 67 5.05 11.22 7.52
N GLY A 68 6.32 10.94 7.22
CA GLY A 68 7.36 10.78 8.23
C GLY A 68 7.56 9.34 8.71
N GLU A 69 6.77 8.38 8.25
CA GLU A 69 6.99 6.97 8.51
C GLU A 69 8.03 6.35 7.54
N ASP A 70 8.78 5.40 8.04
CA ASP A 70 9.50 4.43 7.22
C ASP A 70 8.68 3.13 7.08
N ILE A 71 9.09 2.27 6.16
CA ILE A 71 8.37 1.00 5.90
C ILE A 71 8.25 0.12 7.15
N PRO A 72 9.30 -0.09 7.97
CA PRO A 72 9.16 -0.85 9.21
C PRO A 72 8.14 -0.27 10.21
N SER A 73 8.04 1.05 10.29
CA SER A 73 7.07 1.73 11.17
C SER A 73 5.64 1.54 10.67
N THR A 74 5.42 1.72 9.38
CA THR A 74 4.12 1.45 8.73
C THR A 74 3.70 -0.02 8.93
N VAL A 75 4.61 -0.96 8.66
CA VAL A 75 4.34 -2.40 8.85
C VAL A 75 3.93 -2.72 10.28
N ARG A 76 4.61 -2.13 11.28
CA ARG A 76 4.28 -2.33 12.70
C ARG A 76 2.91 -1.76 13.04
N ARG A 77 2.60 -0.56 12.59
CA ARG A 77 1.31 0.12 12.83
C ARG A 77 0.17 -0.68 12.20
N GLU A 78 0.25 -1.01 10.93
CA GLU A 78 -0.78 -1.73 10.20
C GLU A 78 -1.05 -3.13 10.79
N LEU A 79 0.00 -3.88 11.14
CA LEU A 79 -0.16 -5.16 11.83
C LEU A 79 -0.95 -5.02 13.13
N GLN A 80 -0.61 -4.00 13.94
CA GLN A 80 -1.29 -3.77 15.19
C GLN A 80 -2.75 -3.35 14.99
N GLU A 81 -3.03 -2.44 14.06
CA GLU A 81 -4.36 -1.87 13.80
C GLU A 81 -5.30 -2.90 13.17
N GLU A 82 -4.83 -3.64 12.15
CA GLU A 82 -5.68 -4.56 11.40
C GLU A 82 -5.73 -5.97 12.01
N THR A 83 -4.67 -6.39 12.73
CA THR A 83 -4.54 -7.79 13.15
C THR A 83 -4.32 -7.99 14.64
N GLY A 84 -3.96 -6.94 15.39
CA GLY A 84 -3.56 -7.04 16.80
C GLY A 84 -2.20 -7.72 17.02
N LEU A 85 -1.51 -8.11 15.93
CA LEU A 85 -0.23 -8.79 16.01
C LEU A 85 0.94 -7.82 16.12
N GLU A 86 2.00 -8.27 16.79
CA GLU A 86 3.24 -7.55 16.95
C GLU A 86 4.26 -7.99 15.90
N LEU A 87 4.93 -7.02 15.26
CA LEU A 87 6.05 -7.28 14.36
C LEU A 87 7.28 -7.73 15.18
N VAL A 88 7.78 -8.93 14.90
CA VAL A 88 9.08 -9.41 15.40
C VAL A 88 10.20 -8.90 14.51
N GLN A 89 10.14 -9.20 13.21
CA GLN A 89 11.09 -8.70 12.21
C GLN A 89 10.51 -8.77 10.80
N ILE A 90 11.01 -7.90 9.93
CA ILE A 90 10.83 -8.04 8.48
C ILE A 90 11.91 -9.00 7.98
N ARG A 91 11.50 -10.10 7.38
CA ARG A 91 12.43 -11.14 6.88
C ARG A 91 13.02 -10.78 5.52
N ARG A 92 12.17 -10.35 4.59
CA ARG A 92 12.59 -9.98 3.25
C ARG A 92 11.57 -9.10 2.52
N LEU A 93 12.05 -8.43 1.48
CA LEU A 93 11.21 -7.83 0.45
C LEU A 93 10.66 -8.95 -0.45
N VAL A 94 9.34 -8.97 -0.65
CA VAL A 94 8.67 -9.86 -1.61
C VAL A 94 8.61 -9.20 -2.98
N GLY A 95 8.27 -7.91 -3.01
CA GLY A 95 8.29 -7.19 -4.27
C GLY A 95 7.83 -5.73 -4.14
N VAL A 96 7.97 -5.02 -5.25
CA VAL A 96 7.42 -3.68 -5.45
C VAL A 96 6.43 -3.76 -6.61
N TYR A 97 5.17 -3.46 -6.34
CA TYR A 97 4.07 -3.55 -7.29
C TYR A 97 3.59 -2.15 -7.63
N SER A 98 3.75 -1.74 -8.88
CA SER A 98 3.56 -0.34 -9.30
C SER A 98 2.64 -0.16 -10.50
N SER A 99 2.03 -1.24 -11.01
CA SER A 99 1.11 -1.15 -12.14
C SER A 99 -0.03 -0.16 -11.85
N PRO A 100 -0.32 0.81 -12.72
CA PRO A 100 -1.43 1.74 -12.54
C PRO A 100 -2.81 1.08 -12.48
N THR A 101 -2.93 -0.17 -12.91
CA THR A 101 -4.18 -0.92 -12.96
C THR A 101 -4.38 -1.87 -11.79
N ARG A 102 -3.40 -1.95 -10.84
CA ARG A 102 -3.47 -2.84 -9.68
C ARG A 102 -4.60 -2.48 -8.71
N ASP A 103 -4.88 -1.20 -8.54
CA ASP A 103 -6.01 -0.68 -7.78
C ASP A 103 -6.81 0.29 -8.66
N PRO A 104 -8.10 0.00 -8.94
CA PRO A 104 -8.90 0.85 -9.82
C PRO A 104 -9.24 2.21 -9.21
N ARG A 105 -9.02 2.41 -7.92
CA ARG A 105 -9.35 3.65 -7.19
C ARG A 105 -8.23 4.68 -7.25
N ILE A 106 -6.98 4.20 -7.18
CA ILE A 106 -5.79 5.06 -7.05
C ILE A 106 -4.57 4.44 -7.73
N HIS A 107 -3.67 5.27 -8.26
CA HIS A 107 -2.34 4.82 -8.62
C HIS A 107 -1.50 4.71 -7.35
N SER A 108 -1.11 3.49 -6.98
CA SER A 108 -0.27 3.24 -5.81
C SER A 108 0.96 2.41 -6.16
N ILE A 109 2.02 2.63 -5.39
CA ILE A 109 3.22 1.78 -5.37
C ILE A 109 3.17 1.02 -4.06
N CYS A 110 3.06 -0.30 -4.14
CA CYS A 110 2.98 -1.18 -2.98
C CYS A 110 4.31 -1.90 -2.76
N ILE A 111 4.81 -1.82 -1.54
CA ILE A 111 5.99 -2.53 -1.08
C ILE A 111 5.50 -3.73 -0.27
N ALA A 112 5.63 -4.94 -0.85
CA ALA A 112 5.22 -6.17 -0.20
C ALA A 112 6.39 -6.79 0.57
N VAL A 113 6.18 -7.11 1.85
CA VAL A 113 7.20 -7.66 2.73
C VAL A 113 6.72 -8.92 3.45
N GLU A 114 7.63 -9.87 3.66
CA GLU A 114 7.45 -10.98 4.58
C GLU A 114 7.81 -10.52 5.99
N ALA A 115 6.90 -10.72 6.94
CA ALA A 115 7.08 -10.30 8.33
C ALA A 115 6.83 -11.46 9.28
N GLU A 116 7.76 -11.67 10.20
CA GLU A 116 7.57 -12.56 11.34
C GLU A 116 6.78 -11.82 12.40
N VAL A 117 5.71 -12.45 12.90
CA VAL A 117 4.78 -11.84 13.83
C VAL A 117 4.49 -12.75 15.01
N GLN A 118 4.05 -12.14 16.11
CA GLN A 118 3.62 -12.84 17.32
C GLN A 118 2.42 -12.14 17.95
N GLY A 119 1.85 -12.76 18.98
CA GLY A 119 0.74 -12.18 19.75
C GLY A 119 -0.60 -12.86 19.47
N LYS A 120 -1.66 -12.19 19.88
CA LYS A 120 -3.04 -12.67 19.71
C LYS A 120 -3.70 -11.93 18.56
N MET A 121 -4.26 -12.67 17.62
CA MET A 121 -5.07 -12.11 16.56
C MET A 121 -6.35 -11.49 17.12
N GLU A 122 -6.56 -10.20 16.85
CA GLU A 122 -7.74 -9.46 17.27
C GLU A 122 -7.96 -8.27 16.32
N VAL A 123 -9.11 -8.21 15.67
CA VAL A 123 -9.46 -7.06 14.82
C VAL A 123 -9.60 -5.82 15.72
N GLN A 124 -8.77 -4.81 15.51
CA GLN A 124 -8.85 -3.55 16.23
C GLN A 124 -9.49 -2.45 15.39
N ASP A 125 -9.18 -2.39 14.08
CA ASP A 125 -9.86 -1.49 13.15
C ASP A 125 -11.07 -2.17 12.48
N THR A 126 -12.22 -2.09 13.13
CA THR A 126 -13.47 -2.65 12.62
C THR A 126 -14.07 -1.88 11.45
N LEU A 127 -13.53 -0.71 11.09
CA LEU A 127 -13.97 0.05 9.91
C LEU A 127 -13.36 -0.54 8.64
N GLU A 128 -12.13 -1.02 8.69
CA GLU A 128 -11.42 -1.56 7.54
C GLU A 128 -11.45 -3.09 7.47
N VAL A 129 -11.50 -3.76 8.62
CA VAL A 129 -11.38 -5.22 8.73
C VAL A 129 -12.60 -5.81 9.42
N THR A 130 -13.21 -6.82 8.79
CA THR A 130 -14.37 -7.55 9.33
C THR A 130 -14.02 -8.89 9.94
N ASP A 131 -12.89 -9.50 9.55
CA ASP A 131 -12.44 -10.82 10.02
C ASP A 131 -10.94 -10.97 9.84
N ILE A 132 -10.33 -11.84 10.64
CA ILE A 132 -8.91 -12.18 10.58
C ILE A 132 -8.74 -13.69 10.77
N GLN A 133 -7.94 -14.32 9.92
CA GLN A 133 -7.70 -15.76 10.01
C GLN A 133 -6.29 -16.14 9.62
N ALA A 134 -5.75 -17.16 10.28
CA ALA A 134 -4.48 -17.79 9.95
C ALA A 134 -4.70 -19.04 9.09
N PHE A 135 -4.02 -19.11 7.95
CA PHE A 135 -4.12 -20.17 6.97
C PHE A 135 -2.79 -20.92 6.84
N SER A 136 -2.85 -22.24 6.67
CA SER A 136 -1.68 -22.96 6.18
C SER A 136 -1.36 -22.53 4.75
N PRO A 137 -0.07 -22.47 4.36
CA PRO A 137 0.32 -22.15 2.99
C PRO A 137 -0.38 -23.00 1.92
N ASP A 138 -0.71 -24.25 2.24
CA ASP A 138 -1.41 -25.19 1.34
C ASP A 138 -2.93 -24.96 1.26
N SER A 139 -3.49 -24.13 2.12
CA SER A 139 -4.95 -23.91 2.24
C SER A 139 -5.36 -22.44 2.16
N LEU A 140 -4.54 -21.60 1.55
CA LEU A 140 -4.82 -20.19 1.35
C LEU A 140 -6.05 -20.01 0.43
N PRO A 141 -6.96 -19.07 0.76
CA PRO A 141 -8.09 -18.71 -0.11
C PRO A 141 -7.60 -17.80 -1.23
N LEU A 142 -6.93 -18.37 -2.24
CA LEU A 142 -6.26 -17.57 -3.29
C LEU A 142 -7.24 -16.84 -4.21
N GLU A 143 -8.49 -17.31 -4.31
CA GLU A 143 -9.54 -16.65 -5.09
C GLU A 143 -10.91 -16.67 -4.38
N PRO A 144 -11.67 -15.59 -4.47
CA PRO A 144 -11.32 -14.23 -4.91
C PRO A 144 -10.61 -13.44 -3.81
N MET A 145 -9.42 -12.93 -4.07
CA MET A 145 -8.71 -12.02 -3.16
C MET A 145 -8.95 -10.56 -3.53
N SER A 146 -8.62 -9.68 -2.58
CA SER A 146 -8.68 -8.23 -2.78
C SER A 146 -7.52 -7.76 -3.66
N HIS A 147 -7.79 -6.81 -4.56
CA HIS A 147 -6.77 -6.17 -5.41
C HIS A 147 -5.86 -7.18 -6.13
N ASP A 148 -4.54 -6.94 -6.10
CA ASP A 148 -3.50 -7.81 -6.64
C ASP A 148 -2.85 -8.72 -5.57
N HIS A 149 -3.48 -8.87 -4.39
CA HIS A 149 -2.93 -9.66 -3.27
C HIS A 149 -2.76 -11.14 -3.63
N TYR A 150 -3.60 -11.67 -4.54
CA TYR A 150 -3.40 -13.01 -5.10
C TYR A 150 -2.02 -13.13 -5.76
N GLN A 151 -1.67 -12.19 -6.63
CA GLN A 151 -0.37 -12.19 -7.32
C GLN A 151 0.79 -12.07 -6.33
N GLN A 152 0.68 -11.19 -5.35
CA GLN A 152 1.71 -10.99 -4.33
C GLN A 152 1.95 -12.27 -3.50
N LEU A 153 0.88 -12.99 -3.13
CA LEU A 153 0.99 -14.29 -2.46
C LEU A 153 1.59 -15.38 -3.35
N GLN A 154 1.23 -15.43 -4.64
CA GLN A 154 1.84 -16.37 -5.57
C GLN A 154 3.34 -16.12 -5.71
N ASP A 155 3.76 -14.88 -5.86
CA ASP A 155 5.17 -14.51 -5.95
C ASP A 155 5.93 -14.87 -4.67
N TYR A 156 5.30 -14.64 -3.51
CA TYR A 156 5.84 -15.07 -2.21
C TYR A 156 6.02 -16.58 -2.11
N LEU A 157 4.98 -17.37 -2.42
CA LEU A 157 5.00 -18.83 -2.36
C LEU A 157 6.02 -19.46 -3.32
N ASN A 158 6.24 -18.80 -4.47
CA ASN A 158 7.27 -19.19 -5.44
C ASN A 158 8.69 -18.72 -5.04
N GLY A 159 8.86 -18.08 -3.89
CA GLY A 159 10.17 -17.59 -3.42
C GLY A 159 10.73 -16.42 -4.23
N LEU A 160 9.89 -15.73 -5.01
CA LEU A 160 10.32 -14.65 -5.88
C LEU A 160 10.54 -13.35 -5.09
N THR A 161 11.37 -12.48 -5.65
CA THR A 161 11.45 -11.05 -5.30
C THR A 161 11.40 -10.27 -6.60
N ILE A 162 10.36 -9.49 -6.80
CA ILE A 162 10.08 -8.88 -8.10
C ILE A 162 9.82 -7.37 -8.01
N VAL A 163 9.94 -6.73 -9.19
CA VAL A 163 9.42 -5.38 -9.45
C VAL A 163 8.41 -5.51 -10.59
N ALA A 164 7.12 -5.21 -10.33
CA ALA A 164 6.00 -5.38 -11.26
C ALA A 164 5.11 -4.12 -11.34
#